data_9b92940901970fd130f1d7d9175457dd
#
_entry.id   9b92940901970fd130f1d7d9175457dd
#
_cell.length_a   1.000
_cell.length_b   1.000
_cell.length_c   1.000
_cell.angle_alpha   90.00
_cell.angle_beta   90.00
_cell.angle_gamma   90.00
#
_symmetry.space_group_name_H-M   'P 1'
#
loop_
_entity.id
_entity.type
_entity.pdbx_description
1 polymer ?
#
loop_
_entity_poly.entity_id
_entity_poly.type
_entity_poly.pdbx_seq_one_letter_code
_entity_poly.pdbx_strand_id
1 'polypeptide(L)'
;HDPTRWPAEEKEVQEDLARLARRAAACGDASDTEVVVLLEQILAQAAQLMSNRFLYYLAPMTVLRSKAKALIRLARQSDHVSTEDLYEDLDYVTANVLAGIRDLTATAQESGLADVFTETPPEQIEDALKSAQGSTRFLAEVDAFLQRRGARTACMYVPFSHTSWRETPQSLYELIAVSLRGQQASGSAVAGSAVATVEKHLPRLLRGSWRTTVEKLRASHVGREGTLYAIEEVLVLARIAMRELARRLVDRGVLGTADDIRYLYFHEVTDALRDEVPRGEVVERRRRQRGTAEAVWWDRGESTSDADAITGVPGSPGQVVGTARI
;
A
#
# COMPACT_ATOMS: atom_id res chain seq x y z
N HIS A 1 -18.79 1.94 18.53
CA HIS A 1 -17.96 0.98 17.82
C HIS A 1 -16.70 0.66 18.63
N ASP A 2 -16.33 -0.61 18.71
CA ASP A 2 -15.13 -1.08 19.39
C ASP A 2 -14.01 -1.34 18.38
N PRO A 3 -12.92 -0.56 18.37
CA PRO A 3 -11.83 -0.72 17.44
C PRO A 3 -11.02 -2.02 17.66
N THR A 4 -11.25 -2.74 18.78
CA THR A 4 -10.58 -4.02 19.05
C THR A 4 -11.13 -5.19 18.26
N ARG A 5 -12.16 -4.96 17.44
CA ARG A 5 -12.81 -6.02 16.63
C ARG A 5 -11.99 -6.51 15.43
N TRP A 6 -10.96 -5.78 15.01
CA TRP A 6 -10.23 -6.07 13.78
C TRP A 6 -9.74 -7.52 13.66
N PRO A 7 -9.16 -8.17 14.69
CA PRO A 7 -8.69 -9.54 14.54
C PRO A 7 -9.78 -10.55 14.15
N ALA A 8 -11.04 -10.33 14.59
CA ALA A 8 -12.17 -11.15 14.18
C ALA A 8 -12.66 -10.80 12.76
N GLU A 9 -12.77 -9.50 12.47
CA GLU A 9 -13.14 -8.97 11.15
C GLU A 9 -12.11 -9.36 10.08
N GLU A 10 -10.82 -9.35 10.42
CA GLU A 10 -9.74 -9.73 9.50
C GLU A 10 -9.90 -11.16 8.99
N LYS A 11 -10.28 -12.09 9.86
CA LYS A 11 -10.51 -13.48 9.46
C LYS A 11 -11.62 -13.59 8.42
N GLU A 12 -12.76 -12.94 8.65
CA GLU A 12 -13.89 -12.92 7.71
C GLU A 12 -13.48 -12.28 6.38
N VAL A 13 -12.73 -11.18 6.43
CA VAL A 13 -12.19 -10.50 5.25
C VAL A 13 -11.26 -11.42 4.46
N GLN A 14 -10.36 -12.15 5.13
CA GLN A 14 -9.45 -13.09 4.47
C GLN A 14 -10.19 -14.27 3.80
N GLU A 15 -11.24 -14.78 4.42
CA GLU A 15 -12.09 -15.83 3.83
C GLU A 15 -12.81 -15.30 2.56
N ASP A 16 -13.34 -14.09 2.61
CA ASP A 16 -13.96 -13.43 1.46
C ASP A 16 -12.96 -13.18 0.32
N LEU A 17 -11.78 -12.66 0.65
CA LEU A 17 -10.70 -12.45 -0.30
C LEU A 17 -10.26 -13.75 -0.97
N ALA A 18 -10.09 -14.82 -0.21
CA ALA A 18 -9.73 -16.13 -0.74
C ALA A 18 -10.81 -16.67 -1.69
N ARG A 19 -12.10 -16.45 -1.40
CA ARG A 19 -13.21 -16.82 -2.29
C ARG A 19 -13.17 -16.02 -3.60
N LEU A 20 -13.01 -14.71 -3.52
CA LEU A 20 -12.91 -13.84 -4.70
C LEU A 20 -11.66 -14.15 -5.53
N ALA A 21 -10.52 -14.44 -4.88
CA ALA A 21 -9.27 -14.78 -5.54
C ALA A 21 -9.39 -16.07 -6.38
N ARG A 22 -10.04 -17.13 -5.85
CA ARG A 22 -10.28 -18.36 -6.62
C ARG A 22 -11.11 -18.08 -7.87
N ARG A 23 -12.15 -17.26 -7.76
CA ARG A 23 -12.98 -16.88 -8.92
C ARG A 23 -12.23 -16.01 -9.91
N ALA A 24 -11.42 -15.07 -9.43
CA ALA A 24 -10.59 -14.24 -10.30
C ALA A 24 -9.54 -15.07 -11.06
N ALA A 25 -8.94 -16.07 -10.42
CA ALA A 25 -8.02 -16.99 -11.09
C ALA A 25 -8.69 -17.84 -12.20
N ALA A 26 -9.98 -18.13 -12.07
CA ALA A 26 -10.76 -18.88 -13.05
C ALA A 26 -11.54 -18.02 -14.04
N CYS A 27 -11.36 -16.69 -14.05
CA CYS A 27 -12.19 -15.79 -14.87
C CYS A 27 -11.98 -15.96 -16.38
N GLY A 28 -10.86 -16.54 -16.82
CA GLY A 28 -10.59 -16.84 -18.22
C GLY A 28 -11.59 -17.80 -18.85
N ASP A 29 -12.10 -18.76 -18.07
CA ASP A 29 -13.07 -19.78 -18.52
C ASP A 29 -14.54 -19.36 -18.28
N ALA A 30 -14.76 -18.24 -17.57
CA ALA A 30 -16.09 -17.75 -17.24
C ALA A 30 -16.71 -16.95 -18.40
N SER A 31 -18.05 -16.85 -18.44
CA SER A 31 -18.74 -15.97 -19.40
C SER A 31 -18.51 -14.49 -19.07
N ASP A 32 -18.76 -13.60 -20.04
CA ASP A 32 -18.68 -12.13 -19.83
C ASP A 32 -19.51 -11.67 -18.63
N THR A 33 -20.74 -12.17 -18.54
CA THR A 33 -21.64 -11.85 -17.44
C THR A 33 -21.07 -12.28 -16.09
N GLU A 34 -20.48 -13.47 -15.99
CA GLU A 34 -19.87 -13.95 -14.75
C GLU A 34 -18.66 -13.13 -14.35
N VAL A 35 -17.84 -12.68 -15.31
CA VAL A 35 -16.68 -11.80 -15.03
C VAL A 35 -17.14 -10.41 -14.61
N VAL A 36 -18.19 -9.85 -15.23
CA VAL A 36 -18.80 -8.56 -14.82
C VAL A 36 -19.34 -8.66 -13.41
N VAL A 37 -20.15 -9.69 -13.09
CA VAL A 37 -20.69 -9.92 -11.74
C VAL A 37 -19.57 -10.13 -10.72
N LEU A 38 -18.50 -10.83 -11.08
CA LEU A 38 -17.33 -10.96 -10.21
C LEU A 38 -16.70 -9.60 -9.92
N LEU A 39 -16.49 -8.76 -10.94
CA LEU A 39 -15.93 -7.42 -10.77
C LEU A 39 -16.82 -6.54 -9.89
N GLU A 40 -18.15 -6.58 -10.07
CA GLU A 40 -19.10 -5.87 -9.21
C GLU A 40 -18.96 -6.29 -7.73
N GLN A 41 -18.85 -7.59 -7.47
CA GLN A 41 -18.68 -8.12 -6.11
C GLN A 41 -17.34 -7.69 -5.49
N ILE A 42 -16.26 -7.70 -6.28
CA ILE A 42 -14.94 -7.22 -5.85
C ILE A 42 -15.01 -5.72 -5.51
N LEU A 43 -15.62 -4.90 -6.35
CA LEU A 43 -15.76 -3.46 -6.10
C LEU A 43 -16.67 -3.16 -4.91
N ALA A 44 -17.74 -3.93 -4.71
CA ALA A 44 -18.60 -3.83 -3.53
C ALA A 44 -17.82 -4.15 -2.24
N GLN A 45 -16.98 -5.18 -2.26
CA GLN A 45 -16.09 -5.52 -1.13
C GLN A 45 -15.09 -4.39 -0.84
N ALA A 46 -14.49 -3.80 -1.89
CA ALA A 46 -13.59 -2.65 -1.74
C ALA A 46 -14.31 -1.44 -1.09
N ALA A 47 -15.52 -1.14 -1.54
CA ALA A 47 -16.35 -0.05 -0.99
C ALA A 47 -16.72 -0.31 0.48
N GLN A 48 -17.06 -1.55 0.84
CA GLN A 48 -17.36 -1.94 2.22
C GLN A 48 -16.14 -1.79 3.13
N LEU A 49 -14.98 -2.28 2.70
CA LEU A 49 -13.72 -2.15 3.44
C LEU A 49 -13.32 -0.68 3.61
N MET A 50 -13.49 0.14 2.56
CA MET A 50 -13.23 1.57 2.61
C MET A 50 -14.15 2.27 3.61
N SER A 51 -15.44 1.95 3.60
CA SER A 51 -16.41 2.48 4.56
C SER A 51 -16.07 2.09 6.00
N ASN A 52 -15.75 0.82 6.24
CA ASN A 52 -15.31 0.33 7.55
C ASN A 52 -14.04 1.04 8.02
N ARG A 53 -13.06 1.22 7.13
CA ARG A 53 -11.81 1.94 7.42
C ARG A 53 -12.08 3.37 7.90
N PHE A 54 -12.92 4.13 7.20
CA PHE A 54 -13.21 5.51 7.57
C PHE A 54 -14.03 5.61 8.85
N LEU A 55 -15.12 4.85 8.95
CA LEU A 55 -16.08 4.96 10.04
C LEU A 55 -15.56 4.36 11.35
N TYR A 56 -14.85 3.24 11.26
CA TYR A 56 -14.54 2.45 12.45
C TYR A 56 -13.10 2.60 12.94
N TYR A 57 -12.18 3.02 12.08
CA TYR A 57 -10.77 3.14 12.46
C TYR A 57 -10.24 4.57 12.33
N LEU A 58 -10.42 5.26 11.20
CA LEU A 58 -9.87 6.60 11.00
C LEU A 58 -10.58 7.67 11.84
N ALA A 59 -11.89 7.72 11.82
CA ALA A 59 -12.65 8.74 12.56
C ALA A 59 -12.45 8.63 14.09
N PRO A 60 -12.58 7.44 14.73
CA PRO A 60 -12.26 7.29 16.15
C PRO A 60 -10.81 7.59 16.48
N MET A 61 -9.87 7.19 15.62
CA MET A 61 -8.45 7.43 15.82
C MET A 61 -8.12 8.93 15.90
N THR A 62 -8.79 9.78 15.13
CA THR A 62 -8.59 11.23 15.19
C THR A 62 -8.93 11.80 16.58
N VAL A 63 -10.04 11.37 17.16
CA VAL A 63 -10.46 11.78 18.51
C VAL A 63 -9.50 11.23 19.56
N LEU A 64 -9.14 9.95 19.46
CA LEU A 64 -8.23 9.28 20.39
C LEU A 64 -6.83 9.90 20.35
N ARG A 65 -6.31 10.27 19.18
CA ARG A 65 -5.04 10.99 19.03
C ARG A 65 -5.08 12.35 19.72
N SER A 66 -6.16 13.11 19.54
CA SER A 66 -6.32 14.41 20.19
C SER A 66 -6.34 14.27 21.70
N LYS A 67 -7.04 13.26 22.23
CA LYS A 67 -7.06 12.94 23.67
C LYS A 67 -5.68 12.49 24.16
N ALA A 68 -4.99 11.62 23.44
CA ALA A 68 -3.63 11.18 23.78
C ALA A 68 -2.67 12.38 23.86
N LYS A 69 -2.69 13.27 22.84
CA LYS A 69 -1.89 14.51 22.85
C LYS A 69 -2.16 15.37 24.07
N ALA A 70 -3.43 15.53 24.49
CA ALA A 70 -3.79 16.28 25.68
C ALA A 70 -3.22 15.63 26.95
N LEU A 71 -3.28 14.31 27.07
CA LEU A 71 -2.71 13.58 28.22
C LEU A 71 -1.18 13.63 28.25
N ILE A 72 -0.50 13.54 27.10
CA ILE A 72 0.96 13.71 26.98
C ILE A 72 1.38 15.12 27.46
N ARG A 73 0.64 16.17 27.04
CA ARG A 73 0.88 17.54 27.51
C ARG A 73 0.69 17.67 29.02
N LEU A 74 -0.36 17.06 29.56
CA LEU A 74 -0.64 17.08 30.98
C LEU A 74 0.45 16.37 31.81
N ALA A 75 1.03 15.31 31.25
CA ALA A 75 2.18 14.62 31.81
C ALA A 75 3.50 15.39 31.64
N ARG A 76 3.51 16.53 30.94
CA ARG A 76 4.69 17.33 30.57
C ARG A 76 5.74 16.53 29.80
N GLN A 77 5.28 15.66 28.88
CA GLN A 77 6.14 14.80 28.09
C GLN A 77 6.14 15.16 26.58
N SER A 78 5.58 16.31 26.19
CA SER A 78 5.41 16.69 24.78
C SER A 78 6.72 16.84 24.01
N ASP A 79 7.83 17.11 24.69
CA ASP A 79 9.15 17.27 24.08
C ASP A 79 9.87 15.93 23.91
N HIS A 80 9.37 14.87 24.52
CA HIS A 80 10.01 13.55 24.57
C HIS A 80 9.16 12.42 23.99
N VAL A 81 7.83 12.60 23.90
CA VAL A 81 6.90 11.57 23.43
C VAL A 81 5.92 12.16 22.44
N SER A 82 5.89 11.60 21.26
CA SER A 82 4.90 11.85 20.22
C SER A 82 3.77 10.82 20.24
N THR A 83 2.70 11.05 19.52
CA THR A 83 1.64 10.03 19.34
C THR A 83 2.08 8.86 18.50
N GLU A 84 3.08 9.03 17.67
CA GLU A 84 3.68 8.02 16.82
C GLU A 84 4.43 6.97 17.65
N ASP A 85 5.11 7.39 18.71
CA ASP A 85 5.84 6.50 19.64
C ASP A 85 4.90 5.54 20.40
N LEU A 86 3.59 5.83 20.43
CA LEU A 86 2.59 4.95 21.03
C LEU A 86 2.32 3.69 20.20
N TYR A 87 2.80 3.63 18.96
CA TYR A 87 2.66 2.48 18.06
C TYR A 87 3.89 1.58 18.02
N GLU A 88 4.94 1.91 18.76
CA GLU A 88 6.10 1.04 18.95
C GLU A 88 5.63 -0.33 19.47
N ASP A 89 6.29 -1.39 19.05
CA ASP A 89 6.03 -2.78 19.41
C ASP A 89 4.64 -3.32 18.97
N LEU A 90 3.91 -2.59 18.12
CA LEU A 90 2.68 -3.12 17.55
C LEU A 90 2.96 -4.10 16.41
N ASP A 91 2.27 -5.22 16.46
CA ASP A 91 2.14 -6.14 15.34
C ASP A 91 1.04 -5.63 14.39
N TYR A 92 1.42 -5.11 13.22
CA TYR A 92 0.51 -4.66 12.18
C TYR A 92 1.14 -4.78 10.79
N VAL A 93 0.31 -4.77 9.77
CA VAL A 93 0.72 -5.13 8.41
C VAL A 93 1.94 -4.36 7.90
N THR A 94 1.97 -3.03 8.08
CA THR A 94 3.10 -2.21 7.57
C THR A 94 4.39 -2.50 8.34
N ALA A 95 4.33 -2.73 9.66
CA ALA A 95 5.50 -3.15 10.44
C ALA A 95 6.03 -4.49 9.95
N ASN A 96 5.14 -5.44 9.66
CA ASN A 96 5.49 -6.76 9.12
C ASN A 96 6.08 -6.69 7.70
N VAL A 97 5.59 -5.77 6.87
CA VAL A 97 6.17 -5.52 5.54
C VAL A 97 7.61 -4.99 5.69
N LEU A 98 7.83 -4.01 6.57
CA LEU A 98 9.16 -3.46 6.82
C LEU A 98 10.11 -4.48 7.45
N ALA A 99 9.61 -5.33 8.34
CA ALA A 99 10.39 -6.45 8.89
C ALA A 99 10.79 -7.42 7.77
N GLY A 100 9.83 -7.84 6.93
CA GLY A 100 10.12 -8.74 5.81
C GLY A 100 11.10 -8.16 4.78
N ILE A 101 11.07 -6.84 4.52
CA ILE A 101 12.08 -6.20 3.66
C ILE A 101 13.47 -6.27 4.32
N ARG A 102 13.56 -6.07 5.64
CA ARG A 102 14.83 -6.23 6.38
C ARG A 102 15.34 -7.66 6.32
N ASP A 103 14.47 -8.65 6.47
CA ASP A 103 14.84 -10.06 6.37
C ASP A 103 15.35 -10.39 4.97
N LEU A 104 14.65 -9.95 3.92
CA LEU A 104 15.12 -10.11 2.53
C LEU A 104 16.46 -9.40 2.29
N THR A 105 16.65 -8.22 2.88
CA THR A 105 17.93 -7.49 2.79
C THR A 105 19.06 -8.29 3.44
N ALA A 106 18.80 -8.88 4.61
CA ALA A 106 19.79 -9.75 5.28
C ALA A 106 20.10 -11.01 4.45
N THR A 107 19.07 -11.66 3.89
CA THR A 107 19.24 -12.82 3.00
C THR A 107 20.04 -12.45 1.74
N ALA A 108 19.84 -11.28 1.15
CA ALA A 108 20.61 -10.80 0.02
C ALA A 108 22.10 -10.63 0.38
N GLN A 109 22.41 -10.10 1.57
CA GLN A 109 23.78 -9.98 2.08
C GLN A 109 24.41 -11.35 2.33
N GLU A 110 23.72 -12.23 3.05
CA GLU A 110 24.20 -13.59 3.34
C GLU A 110 24.46 -14.42 2.07
N SER A 111 23.68 -14.17 1.02
CA SER A 111 23.81 -14.85 -0.27
C SER A 111 24.84 -14.21 -1.22
N GLY A 112 25.52 -13.14 -0.79
CA GLY A 112 26.51 -12.44 -1.62
C GLY A 112 25.91 -11.66 -2.78
N LEU A 113 24.64 -11.24 -2.67
CA LEU A 113 23.92 -10.53 -3.73
C LEU A 113 23.90 -9.02 -3.55
N ALA A 114 24.57 -8.47 -2.55
CA ALA A 114 24.54 -7.04 -2.23
C ALA A 114 24.95 -6.18 -3.44
N ASP A 115 26.02 -6.58 -4.15
CA ASP A 115 26.54 -5.85 -5.31
C ASP A 115 25.53 -5.82 -6.47
N VAL A 116 24.72 -6.86 -6.63
CA VAL A 116 23.62 -6.89 -7.63
C VAL A 116 22.65 -5.74 -7.40
N PHE A 117 22.33 -5.42 -6.14
CA PHE A 117 21.42 -4.34 -5.81
C PHE A 117 22.02 -2.95 -5.82
N THR A 118 23.35 -2.85 -5.57
CA THR A 118 24.01 -1.54 -5.44
C THR A 118 24.67 -1.06 -6.73
N GLU A 119 25.06 -1.98 -7.62
CA GLU A 119 25.78 -1.69 -8.86
C GLU A 119 24.93 -1.84 -10.12
N THR A 120 23.80 -2.60 -10.05
CA THR A 120 22.93 -2.81 -11.20
C THR A 120 21.82 -1.73 -11.27
N PRO A 121 21.51 -1.19 -12.45
CA PRO A 121 20.36 -0.31 -12.65
C PRO A 121 19.06 -0.99 -12.18
N PRO A 122 18.12 -0.26 -11.54
CA PRO A 122 16.91 -0.84 -10.93
C PRO A 122 16.11 -1.74 -11.88
N GLU A 123 15.99 -1.34 -13.14
CA GLU A 123 15.26 -2.06 -14.18
C GLU A 123 15.91 -3.39 -14.62
N GLN A 124 17.18 -3.60 -14.29
CA GLN A 124 17.95 -4.80 -14.66
C GLN A 124 18.19 -5.74 -13.46
N ILE A 125 17.82 -5.34 -12.24
CA ILE A 125 18.07 -6.13 -11.02
C ILE A 125 17.43 -7.52 -11.13
N GLU A 126 16.22 -7.63 -11.62
CA GLU A 126 15.51 -8.90 -11.74
C GLU A 126 16.27 -9.91 -12.65
N ASP A 127 16.74 -9.46 -13.79
CA ASP A 127 17.47 -10.32 -14.73
C ASP A 127 18.88 -10.65 -14.22
N ALA A 128 19.54 -9.71 -13.55
CA ALA A 128 20.81 -9.94 -12.88
C ALA A 128 20.66 -10.99 -11.76
N LEU A 129 19.60 -10.93 -10.96
CA LEU A 129 19.29 -11.91 -9.91
C LEU A 129 19.08 -13.32 -10.49
N LYS A 130 18.36 -13.45 -11.61
CA LYS A 130 18.14 -14.75 -12.28
C LYS A 130 19.45 -15.43 -12.71
N SER A 131 20.46 -14.62 -13.00
CA SER A 131 21.78 -15.08 -13.47
C SER A 131 22.82 -15.20 -12.36
N ALA A 132 22.58 -14.63 -11.17
CA ALA A 132 23.55 -14.57 -10.09
C ALA A 132 23.66 -15.91 -9.36
N GLN A 133 24.88 -16.29 -9.04
CA GLN A 133 25.15 -17.46 -8.20
C GLN A 133 24.62 -17.20 -6.78
N GLY A 134 23.94 -18.17 -6.16
CA GLY A 134 23.37 -18.05 -4.81
C GLY A 134 22.01 -17.42 -4.75
N SER A 135 21.43 -16.95 -5.86
CA SER A 135 20.13 -16.28 -5.89
C SER A 135 18.93 -17.19 -5.61
N THR A 136 19.02 -18.49 -5.78
CA THR A 136 17.89 -19.44 -5.68
C THR A 136 17.15 -19.32 -4.34
N ARG A 137 17.88 -19.30 -3.21
CA ARG A 137 17.27 -19.14 -1.89
C ARG A 137 16.60 -17.78 -1.76
N PHE A 138 17.29 -16.73 -2.17
CA PHE A 138 16.77 -15.37 -2.10
C PHE A 138 15.49 -15.20 -2.94
N LEU A 139 15.49 -15.68 -4.18
CA LEU A 139 14.31 -15.62 -5.05
C LEU A 139 13.10 -16.40 -4.48
N ALA A 140 13.33 -17.56 -3.85
CA ALA A 140 12.27 -18.30 -3.17
C ALA A 140 11.70 -17.52 -1.97
N GLU A 141 12.53 -16.82 -1.20
CA GLU A 141 12.06 -15.95 -0.11
C GLU A 141 11.32 -14.70 -0.62
N VAL A 142 11.77 -14.11 -1.74
CA VAL A 142 11.05 -13.03 -2.43
C VAL A 142 9.68 -13.51 -2.89
N ASP A 143 9.59 -14.67 -3.55
CA ASP A 143 8.31 -15.23 -3.98
C ASP A 143 7.36 -15.45 -2.80
N ALA A 144 7.84 -16.04 -1.71
CA ALA A 144 7.07 -16.25 -0.50
C ALA A 144 6.60 -14.92 0.14
N PHE A 145 7.43 -13.89 0.10
CA PHE A 145 7.07 -12.55 0.56
C PHE A 145 6.00 -11.92 -0.34
N LEU A 146 6.17 -11.96 -1.66
CA LEU A 146 5.23 -11.42 -2.65
C LEU A 146 3.86 -12.12 -2.58
N GLN A 147 3.83 -13.44 -2.35
CA GLN A 147 2.58 -14.15 -2.14
C GLN A 147 1.82 -13.61 -0.92
N ARG A 148 2.50 -13.33 0.18
CA ARG A 148 1.88 -12.85 1.42
C ARG A 148 1.63 -11.34 1.47
N ARG A 149 2.47 -10.53 0.81
CA ARG A 149 2.52 -9.07 1.00
C ARG A 149 2.63 -8.27 -0.31
N GLY A 150 2.57 -8.93 -1.46
CA GLY A 150 2.81 -8.34 -2.77
C GLY A 150 1.63 -7.57 -3.37
N ALA A 151 0.51 -7.41 -2.68
CA ALA A 151 -0.61 -6.59 -3.16
C ALA A 151 -0.33 -5.08 -3.12
N ARG A 152 0.75 -4.68 -2.45
CA ARG A 152 1.16 -3.27 -2.38
C ARG A 152 1.38 -2.65 -3.75
N THR A 153 0.94 -1.40 -3.89
CA THR A 153 1.08 -0.59 -5.10
C THR A 153 1.54 0.82 -4.75
N ALA A 154 2.20 1.49 -5.68
CA ALA A 154 2.65 2.88 -5.49
C ALA A 154 1.49 3.85 -5.27
N CYS A 155 0.31 3.57 -5.86
CA CYS A 155 -0.88 4.39 -5.68
C CYS A 155 -2.14 3.53 -5.65
N MET A 156 -2.60 3.18 -4.43
CA MET A 156 -3.78 2.35 -4.24
C MET A 156 -5.09 2.96 -4.75
N TYR A 157 -5.17 4.30 -4.78
CA TYR A 157 -6.40 4.97 -5.22
C TYR A 157 -6.55 5.04 -6.75
N VAL A 158 -5.55 4.59 -7.49
CA VAL A 158 -5.58 4.49 -8.96
C VAL A 158 -5.18 3.07 -9.38
N PRO A 159 -5.98 2.06 -9.02
CA PRO A 159 -5.58 0.66 -9.08
C PRO A 159 -5.25 0.15 -10.49
N PHE A 160 -5.86 0.76 -11.52
CA PHE A 160 -5.65 0.32 -12.91
C PHE A 160 -4.46 1.00 -13.60
N SER A 161 -3.83 1.98 -12.94
CA SER A 161 -2.69 2.72 -13.49
C SER A 161 -1.34 2.25 -12.95
N HIS A 162 -1.33 1.54 -11.83
CA HIS A 162 -0.10 1.08 -11.18
C HIS A 162 -0.19 -0.42 -10.89
N THR A 163 0.90 -1.13 -11.15
CA THR A 163 1.04 -2.56 -10.83
C THR A 163 1.31 -2.75 -9.34
N SER A 164 0.93 -3.90 -8.82
CA SER A 164 1.34 -4.34 -7.48
C SER A 164 2.78 -4.90 -7.50
N TRP A 165 3.41 -5.01 -6.34
CA TRP A 165 4.71 -5.67 -6.23
C TRP A 165 4.68 -7.12 -6.71
N ARG A 166 3.53 -7.81 -6.57
CA ARG A 166 3.33 -9.18 -7.09
C ARG A 166 3.39 -9.24 -8.60
N GLU A 167 2.91 -8.19 -9.28
CA GLU A 167 2.93 -8.09 -10.74
C GLU A 167 4.27 -7.55 -11.26
N THR A 168 4.92 -6.65 -10.51
CA THR A 168 6.17 -6.00 -10.88
C THR A 168 7.03 -5.81 -9.62
N PRO A 169 7.93 -6.74 -9.30
CA PRO A 169 8.74 -6.72 -8.07
C PRO A 169 9.77 -5.59 -7.99
N GLN A 170 9.95 -4.81 -9.06
CA GLN A 170 10.98 -3.79 -9.16
C GLN A 170 11.00 -2.82 -7.96
N SER A 171 9.83 -2.32 -7.55
CA SER A 171 9.76 -1.41 -6.39
C SER A 171 10.19 -2.08 -5.06
N LEU A 172 9.99 -3.38 -4.91
CA LEU A 172 10.52 -4.14 -3.77
C LEU A 172 12.05 -4.22 -3.84
N TYR A 173 12.61 -4.47 -5.03
CA TYR A 173 14.06 -4.51 -5.22
C TYR A 173 14.71 -3.15 -4.96
N GLU A 174 14.07 -2.05 -5.37
CA GLU A 174 14.51 -0.69 -5.06
C GLU A 174 14.54 -0.43 -3.54
N LEU A 175 13.54 -0.89 -2.79
CA LEU A 175 13.51 -0.79 -1.33
C LEU A 175 14.61 -1.60 -0.66
N ILE A 176 14.91 -2.80 -1.15
CA ILE A 176 16.02 -3.62 -0.68
C ILE A 176 17.35 -2.91 -0.97
N ALA A 177 17.53 -2.35 -2.16
CA ALA A 177 18.73 -1.58 -2.52
C ALA A 177 18.92 -0.36 -1.61
N VAL A 178 17.86 0.37 -1.30
CA VAL A 178 17.90 1.50 -0.34
C VAL A 178 18.26 0.99 1.07
N SER A 179 17.67 -0.12 1.50
CA SER A 179 17.96 -0.72 2.81
C SER A 179 19.43 -1.15 2.94
N LEU A 180 20.02 -1.76 1.90
CA LEU A 180 21.43 -2.14 1.86
C LEU A 180 22.37 -0.93 2.00
N ARG A 181 22.04 0.18 1.34
CA ARG A 181 22.81 1.43 1.45
C ARG A 181 22.65 2.09 2.82
N GLY A 182 21.46 2.02 3.44
CA GLY A 182 21.14 2.66 4.72
C GLY A 182 21.67 1.91 5.95
N GLN A 183 21.89 0.60 5.88
CA GLN A 183 22.45 -0.19 7.00
C GLN A 183 23.85 0.23 7.42
N GLN A 184 24.58 0.97 6.60
CA GLN A 184 25.87 1.56 6.95
C GLN A 184 25.76 2.74 7.95
N ALA A 185 24.54 3.19 8.32
CA ALA A 185 24.32 4.45 9.04
C ALA A 185 23.51 4.37 10.36
N SER A 186 23.01 3.22 10.81
CA SER A 186 22.02 3.19 11.91
C SER A 186 22.44 2.35 13.12
N GLY A 187 22.81 3.06 14.19
CA GLY A 187 22.74 2.54 15.56
C GLY A 187 21.31 2.69 16.09
N SER A 188 20.65 1.60 16.46
CA SER A 188 19.31 1.61 17.08
C SER A 188 19.40 2.11 18.52
N ALA A 189 18.76 3.22 18.83
CA ALA A 189 18.51 3.62 20.21
C ALA A 189 17.34 2.79 20.75
N VAL A 190 17.55 2.03 21.82
CA VAL A 190 16.49 1.36 22.58
C VAL A 190 15.73 2.43 23.33
N ALA A 191 14.59 2.85 22.80
CA ALA A 191 13.66 3.72 23.51
C ALA A 191 12.88 2.89 24.54
N GLY A 192 12.86 3.33 25.80
CA GLY A 192 11.94 2.79 26.80
C GLY A 192 10.50 3.07 26.38
N SER A 193 9.55 2.19 26.76
CA SER A 193 8.16 2.32 26.36
C SER A 193 7.60 3.74 26.63
N ALA A 194 7.29 4.46 25.57
CA ALA A 194 6.69 5.79 25.61
C ALA A 194 5.38 5.80 26.45
N VAL A 195 4.61 4.72 26.34
CA VAL A 195 3.37 4.51 27.11
C VAL A 195 3.61 4.54 28.61
N ALA A 196 4.62 3.79 29.09
CA ALA A 196 4.97 3.74 30.51
C ALA A 196 5.54 5.07 31.02
N THR A 197 6.32 5.75 30.20
CA THR A 197 6.88 7.07 30.51
C THR A 197 5.78 8.09 30.79
N VAL A 198 4.80 8.20 29.90
CA VAL A 198 3.67 9.13 30.09
C VAL A 198 2.84 8.72 31.32
N GLU A 199 2.53 7.43 31.47
CA GLU A 199 1.72 6.94 32.59
C GLU A 199 2.34 7.27 33.95
N LYS A 200 3.65 7.13 34.10
CA LYS A 200 4.39 7.44 35.32
C LYS A 200 4.20 8.90 35.76
N HIS A 201 4.17 9.82 34.81
CA HIS A 201 4.08 11.27 35.06
C HIS A 201 2.63 11.78 35.16
N LEU A 202 1.63 10.96 34.79
CA LEU A 202 0.22 11.32 34.95
C LEU A 202 -0.27 11.20 36.41
N PRO A 203 -1.18 12.10 36.84
CA PRO A 203 -1.94 11.95 38.10
C PRO A 203 -2.65 10.58 38.14
N ARG A 204 -2.68 9.94 39.32
CA ARG A 204 -3.26 8.59 39.49
C ARG A 204 -4.68 8.45 38.89
N LEU A 205 -5.52 9.49 39.07
CA LEU A 205 -6.89 9.51 38.56
C LEU A 205 -6.99 9.44 37.02
N LEU A 206 -5.96 9.86 36.29
CA LEU A 206 -5.95 9.89 34.81
C LEU A 206 -5.29 8.66 34.17
N ARG A 207 -4.59 7.83 34.96
CA ARG A 207 -3.88 6.64 34.42
C ARG A 207 -4.84 5.62 33.77
N GLY A 208 -6.02 5.40 34.37
CA GLY A 208 -7.04 4.55 33.76
C GLY A 208 -7.51 5.08 32.41
N SER A 209 -7.78 6.40 32.34
CA SER A 209 -8.16 7.04 31.07
C SER A 209 -7.03 6.97 30.02
N TRP A 210 -5.78 7.10 30.44
CA TRP A 210 -4.61 6.95 29.59
C TRP A 210 -4.52 5.54 28.98
N ARG A 211 -4.55 4.50 29.83
CA ARG A 211 -4.49 3.09 29.38
C ARG A 211 -5.56 2.78 28.35
N THR A 212 -6.83 3.11 28.65
CA THR A 212 -7.96 2.90 27.73
C THR A 212 -7.79 3.69 26.42
N THR A 213 -7.24 4.92 26.49
CA THR A 213 -7.02 5.74 25.29
C THR A 213 -5.95 5.12 24.41
N VAL A 214 -4.83 4.69 24.99
CA VAL A 214 -3.72 4.04 24.26
C VAL A 214 -4.17 2.72 23.67
N GLU A 215 -4.85 1.86 24.43
CA GLU A 215 -5.38 0.58 23.97
C GLU A 215 -6.26 0.75 22.72
N LYS A 216 -7.26 1.63 22.82
CA LYS A 216 -8.17 1.90 21.70
C LYS A 216 -7.46 2.56 20.50
N LEU A 217 -6.51 3.45 20.76
CA LEU A 217 -5.73 4.11 19.74
C LEU A 217 -4.86 3.09 18.98
N ARG A 218 -4.19 2.19 19.70
CA ARG A 218 -3.38 1.10 19.14
C ARG A 218 -4.25 0.14 18.30
N ALA A 219 -5.39 -0.29 18.85
CA ALA A 219 -6.33 -1.14 18.13
C ALA A 219 -6.87 -0.46 16.86
N SER A 220 -7.19 0.84 16.93
CA SER A 220 -7.61 1.61 15.73
C SER A 220 -6.49 1.69 14.69
N HIS A 221 -5.23 1.79 15.11
CA HIS A 221 -4.09 1.81 14.20
C HIS A 221 -3.94 0.46 13.47
N VAL A 222 -4.01 -0.66 14.20
CA VAL A 222 -3.95 -2.01 13.63
C VAL A 222 -5.09 -2.22 12.61
N GLY A 223 -6.33 -1.89 12.98
CA GLY A 223 -7.48 -2.02 12.07
C GLY A 223 -7.39 -1.09 10.84
N ARG A 224 -6.85 0.12 11.01
CA ARG A 224 -6.57 1.04 9.90
C ARG A 224 -5.59 0.44 8.90
N GLU A 225 -4.50 -0.12 9.37
CA GLU A 225 -3.48 -0.71 8.50
C GLU A 225 -3.95 -2.02 7.87
N GLY A 226 -4.64 -2.87 8.64
CA GLY A 226 -5.20 -4.13 8.13
C GLY A 226 -6.27 -3.91 7.06
N THR A 227 -7.21 -2.98 7.29
CA THR A 227 -8.21 -2.63 6.25
C THR A 227 -7.59 -2.02 5.01
N LEU A 228 -6.50 -1.21 5.15
CA LEU A 228 -5.79 -0.66 4.01
C LEU A 228 -5.20 -1.78 3.15
N TYR A 229 -4.52 -2.73 3.77
CA TYR A 229 -3.92 -3.85 3.05
C TYR A 229 -4.98 -4.75 2.40
N ALA A 230 -6.10 -5.01 3.09
CA ALA A 230 -7.22 -5.76 2.51
C ALA A 230 -7.80 -5.06 1.27
N ILE A 231 -7.87 -3.72 1.25
CA ILE A 231 -8.29 -2.96 0.07
C ILE A 231 -7.28 -3.13 -1.07
N GLU A 232 -5.98 -3.09 -0.80
CA GLU A 232 -4.94 -3.35 -1.81
C GLU A 232 -5.11 -4.74 -2.44
N GLU A 233 -5.35 -5.78 -1.64
CA GLU A 233 -5.62 -7.15 -2.12
C GLU A 233 -6.88 -7.20 -3.01
N VAL A 234 -7.98 -6.59 -2.59
CA VAL A 234 -9.21 -6.52 -3.39
C VAL A 234 -8.97 -5.84 -4.74
N LEU A 235 -8.21 -4.74 -4.75
CA LEU A 235 -7.94 -4.00 -5.98
C LEU A 235 -7.03 -4.77 -6.95
N VAL A 236 -6.13 -5.62 -6.44
CA VAL A 236 -5.39 -6.57 -7.30
C VAL A 236 -6.36 -7.55 -7.98
N LEU A 237 -7.35 -8.07 -7.25
CA LEU A 237 -8.36 -8.95 -7.85
C LEU A 237 -9.22 -8.23 -8.89
N ALA A 238 -9.59 -6.97 -8.64
CA ALA A 238 -10.29 -6.14 -9.63
C ALA A 238 -9.47 -5.98 -10.92
N ARG A 239 -8.15 -5.79 -10.81
CA ARG A 239 -7.26 -5.72 -11.97
C ARG A 239 -7.25 -7.00 -12.80
N ILE A 240 -7.27 -8.18 -12.16
CA ILE A 240 -7.33 -9.47 -12.87
C ILE A 240 -8.61 -9.56 -13.70
N ALA A 241 -9.76 -9.30 -13.09
CA ALA A 241 -11.05 -9.32 -13.79
C ALA A 241 -11.13 -8.27 -14.91
N MET A 242 -10.65 -7.04 -14.66
CA MET A 242 -10.61 -5.98 -15.66
C MET A 242 -9.70 -6.31 -16.84
N ARG A 243 -8.53 -6.92 -16.60
CA ARG A 243 -7.62 -7.35 -17.67
C ARG A 243 -8.25 -8.44 -18.54
N GLU A 244 -8.98 -9.36 -17.94
CA GLU A 244 -9.70 -10.38 -18.70
C GLU A 244 -10.79 -9.76 -19.58
N LEU A 245 -11.60 -8.83 -19.06
CA LEU A 245 -12.57 -8.09 -19.87
C LEU A 245 -11.89 -7.29 -20.98
N ALA A 246 -10.77 -6.64 -20.67
CA ALA A 246 -9.99 -5.90 -21.68
C ALA A 246 -9.47 -6.80 -22.79
N ARG A 247 -8.92 -7.96 -22.46
CA ARG A 247 -8.45 -8.96 -23.44
C ARG A 247 -9.59 -9.36 -24.38
N ARG A 248 -10.77 -9.66 -23.83
CA ARG A 248 -11.95 -10.04 -24.65
C ARG A 248 -12.41 -8.92 -25.57
N LEU A 249 -12.40 -7.67 -25.11
CA LEU A 249 -12.75 -6.52 -25.94
C LEU A 249 -11.71 -6.24 -27.02
N VAL A 250 -10.43 -6.51 -26.77
CA VAL A 250 -9.39 -6.46 -27.82
C VAL A 250 -9.60 -7.55 -28.84
N ASP A 251 -9.84 -8.79 -28.43
CA ASP A 251 -10.08 -9.94 -29.31
C ASP A 251 -11.30 -9.70 -30.24
N ARG A 252 -12.29 -8.91 -29.78
CA ARG A 252 -13.48 -8.52 -30.59
C ARG A 252 -13.27 -7.24 -31.41
N GLY A 253 -12.09 -6.63 -31.35
CA GLY A 253 -11.81 -5.39 -32.07
C GLY A 253 -12.48 -4.13 -31.51
N VAL A 254 -13.03 -4.20 -30.29
CA VAL A 254 -13.69 -3.08 -29.62
C VAL A 254 -12.67 -2.11 -29.01
N LEU A 255 -11.56 -2.64 -28.48
CA LEU A 255 -10.42 -1.89 -27.96
C LEU A 255 -9.17 -2.14 -28.83
N GLY A 256 -8.29 -1.16 -28.94
CA GLY A 256 -7.01 -1.29 -29.61
C GLY A 256 -5.98 -2.04 -28.78
N THR A 257 -5.96 -1.78 -27.48
CA THR A 257 -5.08 -2.44 -26.50
C THR A 257 -5.82 -2.71 -25.20
N ALA A 258 -5.32 -3.66 -24.40
CA ALA A 258 -5.93 -3.96 -23.10
C ALA A 258 -5.89 -2.76 -22.12
N ASP A 259 -4.88 -1.90 -22.24
CA ASP A 259 -4.74 -0.69 -21.43
C ASP A 259 -5.83 0.36 -21.72
N ASP A 260 -6.52 0.27 -22.85
CA ASP A 260 -7.58 1.21 -23.23
C ASP A 260 -8.80 1.13 -22.33
N ILE A 261 -9.02 -0.01 -21.67
CA ILE A 261 -10.14 -0.22 -20.76
C ILE A 261 -10.17 0.80 -19.60
N ARG A 262 -9.02 1.28 -19.16
CA ARG A 262 -8.93 2.30 -18.09
C ARG A 262 -9.50 3.67 -18.46
N TYR A 263 -9.77 3.90 -19.76
CA TYR A 263 -10.43 5.10 -20.27
C TYR A 263 -11.94 4.95 -20.42
N LEU A 264 -12.50 3.78 -20.10
CA LEU A 264 -13.93 3.52 -20.12
C LEU A 264 -14.53 3.57 -18.70
N TYR A 265 -15.74 4.08 -18.59
CA TYR A 265 -16.55 3.90 -17.39
C TYR A 265 -17.05 2.46 -17.32
N PHE A 266 -17.39 2.00 -16.12
CA PHE A 266 -17.84 0.63 -15.91
C PHE A 266 -19.05 0.25 -16.80
N HIS A 267 -20.06 1.12 -16.90
CA HIS A 267 -21.21 0.89 -17.78
C HIS A 267 -20.81 0.82 -19.26
N GLU A 268 -19.82 1.61 -19.70
CA GLU A 268 -19.35 1.55 -21.08
C GLU A 268 -18.61 0.24 -21.38
N VAL A 269 -17.94 -0.36 -20.39
CA VAL A 269 -17.35 -1.71 -20.52
C VAL A 269 -18.46 -2.74 -20.68
N THR A 270 -19.51 -2.68 -19.86
CA THR A 270 -20.64 -3.61 -19.97
C THR A 270 -21.44 -3.46 -21.27
N ASP A 271 -21.59 -2.23 -21.77
CA ASP A 271 -22.23 -1.98 -23.06
C ASP A 271 -21.35 -2.48 -24.20
N ALA A 272 -20.05 -2.23 -24.15
CA ALA A 272 -19.09 -2.68 -25.15
C ALA A 272 -19.04 -4.22 -25.29
N LEU A 273 -19.27 -4.95 -24.19
CA LEU A 273 -19.39 -6.41 -24.22
C LEU A 273 -20.65 -6.91 -24.90
N ARG A 274 -21.69 -6.07 -24.99
CA ARG A 274 -23.00 -6.42 -25.60
C ARG A 274 -23.11 -6.00 -27.05
N ASP A 275 -22.70 -4.76 -27.37
CA ASP A 275 -22.90 -4.13 -28.67
C ASP A 275 -21.69 -4.32 -29.63
N GLU A 276 -20.54 -4.65 -29.08
CA GLU A 276 -19.26 -4.85 -29.78
C GLU A 276 -18.85 -3.65 -30.67
N VAL A 277 -19.37 -2.46 -30.37
CA VAL A 277 -19.03 -1.24 -31.12
C VAL A 277 -17.64 -0.74 -30.73
N PRO A 278 -16.76 -0.43 -31.68
CA PRO A 278 -15.43 0.10 -31.39
C PRO A 278 -15.45 1.38 -30.54
N ARG A 279 -14.59 1.45 -29.52
CA ARG A 279 -14.50 2.57 -28.55
C ARG A 279 -13.27 3.46 -28.77
N GLY A 280 -12.55 3.29 -29.85
CA GLY A 280 -11.28 3.99 -30.11
C GLY A 280 -11.37 5.51 -30.02
N GLU A 281 -12.42 6.15 -30.54
CA GLU A 281 -12.61 7.60 -30.46
C GLU A 281 -12.79 8.11 -29.02
N VAL A 282 -13.56 7.38 -28.22
CA VAL A 282 -13.79 7.74 -26.80
C VAL A 282 -12.48 7.60 -26.01
N VAL A 283 -11.77 6.50 -26.23
CA VAL A 283 -10.47 6.22 -25.59
C VAL A 283 -9.48 7.32 -25.93
N GLU A 284 -9.30 7.63 -27.22
CA GLU A 284 -8.32 8.64 -27.68
C GLU A 284 -8.64 10.04 -27.17
N ARG A 285 -9.90 10.42 -27.15
CA ARG A 285 -10.34 11.70 -26.56
C ARG A 285 -10.00 11.77 -25.07
N ARG A 286 -10.27 10.73 -24.29
CA ARG A 286 -10.01 10.70 -22.85
C ARG A 286 -8.51 10.59 -22.54
N ARG A 287 -7.76 9.89 -23.36
CA ARG A 287 -6.28 9.85 -23.26
C ARG A 287 -5.69 11.25 -23.40
N ARG A 288 -6.13 12.02 -24.40
CA ARG A 288 -5.70 13.41 -24.59
C ARG A 288 -6.12 14.30 -23.42
N GLN A 289 -7.36 14.19 -22.94
CA GLN A 289 -7.84 14.94 -21.77
C GLN A 289 -7.00 14.66 -20.53
N ARG A 290 -6.67 13.41 -20.30
CA ARG A 290 -5.80 13.01 -19.16
C ARG A 290 -4.39 13.61 -19.31
N GLY A 291 -3.77 13.51 -20.46
CA GLY A 291 -2.45 14.08 -20.70
C GLY A 291 -2.43 15.60 -20.47
N THR A 292 -3.49 16.32 -20.91
CA THR A 292 -3.63 17.76 -20.62
C THR A 292 -3.79 18.01 -19.11
N ALA A 293 -4.60 17.22 -18.42
CA ALA A 293 -4.79 17.40 -16.97
C ALA A 293 -3.50 17.10 -16.18
N GLU A 294 -2.75 16.10 -16.57
CA GLU A 294 -1.44 15.78 -15.98
C GLU A 294 -0.44 16.92 -16.19
N ALA A 295 -0.35 17.47 -17.40
CA ALA A 295 0.52 18.61 -17.70
C ALA A 295 0.16 19.84 -16.83
N VAL A 296 -1.13 20.19 -16.74
CA VAL A 296 -1.58 21.32 -15.90
C VAL A 296 -1.33 21.07 -14.41
N TRP A 297 -1.45 19.82 -13.95
CA TRP A 297 -1.18 19.46 -12.56
C TRP A 297 0.29 19.64 -12.21
N TRP A 298 1.20 19.22 -13.09
CA TRP A 298 2.64 19.31 -12.88
C TRP A 298 3.13 20.77 -12.99
N ASP A 299 2.59 21.58 -13.93
CA ASP A 299 2.91 23.00 -14.06
C ASP A 299 2.52 23.82 -12.81
N ARG A 300 1.45 23.42 -12.09
CA ARG A 300 1.08 24.07 -10.83
C ARG A 300 2.04 23.79 -9.69
N GLY A 301 2.87 22.75 -9.80
CA GLY A 301 3.89 22.38 -8.83
C GLY A 301 5.17 23.22 -8.92
N GLU A 302 5.36 24.01 -9.96
CA GLU A 302 6.42 25.01 -10.03
C GLU A 302 6.02 26.29 -9.26
N SER A 303 5.83 26.17 -7.94
CA SER A 303 5.81 27.36 -7.10
C SER A 303 7.23 27.87 -7.02
N THR A 304 7.45 29.05 -7.55
CA THR A 304 8.66 29.87 -7.35
C THR A 304 8.74 30.40 -5.92
N SER A 305 8.64 29.51 -4.93
CA SER A 305 8.97 29.88 -3.56
C SER A 305 10.48 29.68 -3.40
N ASP A 306 11.20 30.75 -3.11
CA ASP A 306 12.61 30.75 -2.71
C ASP A 306 12.91 29.97 -1.42
N ALA A 307 12.21 28.87 -1.20
CA ALA A 307 12.47 28.00 -0.08
C ALA A 307 13.52 26.95 -0.46
N ASP A 308 14.78 27.25 -0.16
CA ASP A 308 15.92 26.34 -0.32
C ASP A 308 15.82 25.07 0.56
N ALA A 309 14.74 24.89 1.31
CA ALA A 309 14.54 23.75 2.20
C ALA A 309 13.09 23.31 2.29
N ILE A 310 12.86 22.00 2.17
CA ILE A 310 11.60 21.35 2.50
C ILE A 310 11.67 20.86 3.94
N THR A 311 10.73 21.32 4.79
CA THR A 311 10.62 20.88 6.17
C THR A 311 9.52 19.84 6.29
N GLY A 312 9.81 18.67 6.82
CA GLY A 312 8.86 17.59 7.01
C GLY A 312 9.34 16.57 8.04
N VAL A 313 8.45 15.62 8.39
CA VAL A 313 8.84 14.47 9.22
C VAL A 313 9.55 13.46 8.32
N PRO A 314 10.81 13.10 8.60
CA PRO A 314 11.54 12.14 7.76
C PRO A 314 10.88 10.77 7.83
N GLY A 315 10.57 10.17 6.68
CA GLY A 315 10.03 8.82 6.58
C GLY A 315 11.09 7.71 6.65
N SER A 316 12.36 8.08 6.51
CA SER A 316 13.52 7.18 6.64
C SER A 316 14.78 7.98 6.92
N PRO A 317 15.80 7.40 7.59
CA PRO A 317 17.07 8.07 7.78
C PRO A 317 17.84 8.16 6.45
N GLY A 318 18.48 9.31 6.20
CA GLY A 318 19.33 9.51 5.03
C GLY A 318 19.39 10.96 4.58
N GLN A 319 20.39 11.28 3.78
CA GLN A 319 20.51 12.54 3.04
C GLN A 319 20.25 12.26 1.56
N VAL A 320 19.34 13.00 0.96
CA VAL A 320 19.09 12.92 -0.49
C VAL A 320 19.37 14.30 -1.09
N VAL A 321 20.22 14.32 -2.11
CA VAL A 321 20.44 15.51 -2.93
C VAL A 321 19.70 15.29 -4.24
N GLY A 322 18.72 16.16 -4.53
CA GLY A 322 17.92 16.06 -5.75
C GLY A 322 16.98 17.26 -5.91
N THR A 323 16.35 17.35 -7.08
CA THR A 323 15.31 18.36 -7.33
C THR A 323 13.99 17.83 -6.79
N ALA A 324 13.44 18.48 -5.76
CA ALA A 324 12.09 18.17 -5.30
C ALA A 324 11.08 18.73 -6.30
N ARG A 325 10.17 17.87 -6.77
CA ARG A 325 8.93 18.30 -7.45
C ARG A 325 7.79 18.14 -6.46
N ILE A 326 7.23 19.24 -6.03
CA ILE A 326 6.09 19.32 -5.12
C ILE A 326 4.80 19.33 -5.93
#